data_2b00dbaee040ef1366f134d8e125e423
#
_entry.id   2b00dbaee040ef1366f134d8e125e423
#
_cell.length_a   1.000
_cell.length_b   1.000
_cell.length_c   1.000
_cell.angle_alpha   90.00
_cell.angle_beta   90.00
_cell.angle_gamma   90.00
#
_symmetry.space_group_name_H-M   'P 1'
#
loop_
_entity.id
_entity.type
_entity.pdbx_description
1 polymer ?
#
loop_
_entity_poly.entity_id
_entity_poly.type
_entity_poly.pdbx_seq_one_letter_code
_entity_poly.pdbx_strand_id
1 'polypeptide(L)'
;LCGTAICSFGIYNVHDQSGITEGGALGLVLLLNHWFDIPSSLATPIIDIVCYVLAFRALGRKFLEVSAISTLSMAMFFRIWEHFPPVLPSLEDKPLLAALLGALFIGVGVGIVVKNGGSCGGDDALALFIHKVSGWRLSRAYLISDLTVLALSLTYIPFKKIFFSLITVTISSYILE
;
A
#
# COMPACT_ATOMS: atom_id res chain seq x y z
N LEU A 1 -0.52 8.38 13.82
CA LEU A 1 0.17 7.33 14.58
C LEU A 1 -0.66 6.04 14.69
N CYS A 2 -1.93 6.06 15.20
CA CYS A 2 -2.72 4.83 15.35
C CYS A 2 -2.93 4.11 13.99
N GLY A 3 -3.25 4.85 12.92
CA GLY A 3 -3.46 4.26 11.60
C GLY A 3 -2.20 3.58 11.07
N THR A 4 -1.04 4.21 11.23
CA THR A 4 0.24 3.64 10.80
C THR A 4 0.64 2.41 11.61
N ALA A 5 0.35 2.37 12.92
CA ALA A 5 0.56 1.20 13.76
C ALA A 5 -0.31 0.01 13.32
N ILE A 6 -1.59 0.24 13.02
CA ILE A 6 -2.52 -0.80 12.55
C ILE A 6 -2.09 -1.31 11.18
N CYS A 7 -1.77 -0.42 10.25
CA CYS A 7 -1.35 -0.77 8.90
C CYS A 7 -0.05 -1.59 8.92
N SER A 8 1.00 -1.09 9.58
CA SER A 8 2.30 -1.78 9.68
C SER A 8 2.20 -3.13 10.38
N PHE A 9 1.33 -3.25 11.41
CA PHE A 9 1.05 -4.52 12.06
C PHE A 9 0.45 -5.55 11.07
N GLY A 10 -0.54 -5.12 10.27
CA GLY A 10 -1.18 -5.96 9.28
C GLY A 10 -0.20 -6.42 8.19
N ILE A 11 0.61 -5.51 7.67
CA ILE A 11 1.60 -5.83 6.65
C ILE A 11 2.62 -6.84 7.21
N TYR A 12 3.23 -6.55 8.35
CA TYR A 12 4.25 -7.42 8.96
C TYR A 12 3.73 -8.81 9.33
N ASN A 13 2.55 -8.88 9.99
CA ASN A 13 2.02 -10.15 10.52
C ASN A 13 1.18 -10.95 9.53
N VAL A 14 0.70 -10.36 8.43
CA VAL A 14 -0.18 -11.04 7.48
C VAL A 14 0.43 -11.08 6.08
N HIS A 15 0.78 -9.93 5.49
CA HIS A 15 1.21 -9.85 4.10
C HIS A 15 2.59 -10.46 3.89
N ASP A 16 3.57 -10.06 4.70
CA ASP A 16 4.96 -10.55 4.57
C ASP A 16 5.04 -12.07 4.74
N GLN A 17 4.21 -12.62 5.65
CA GLN A 17 4.20 -14.07 5.89
C GLN A 17 3.45 -14.88 4.84
N SER A 18 2.42 -14.29 4.20
CA SER A 18 1.60 -15.01 3.22
C SER A 18 2.07 -14.83 1.77
N GLY A 19 3.06 -13.97 1.54
CA GLY A 19 3.58 -13.64 0.21
C GLY A 19 2.52 -13.07 -0.73
N ILE A 20 1.50 -12.40 -0.16
CA ILE A 20 0.51 -11.64 -0.91
C ILE A 20 1.16 -10.31 -1.27
N THR A 21 1.20 -10.00 -2.56
CA THR A 21 1.73 -8.74 -3.06
C THR A 21 0.66 -7.66 -3.03
N GLU A 22 1.07 -6.43 -2.75
CA GLU A 22 0.22 -5.26 -2.88
C GLU A 22 0.24 -4.73 -4.32
N GLY A 23 -0.75 -3.94 -4.68
CA GLY A 23 -0.77 -3.20 -5.94
C GLY A 23 0.02 -1.88 -5.85
N GLY A 24 -0.45 -0.85 -6.55
CA GLY A 24 0.02 0.52 -6.42
C GLY A 24 1.51 0.74 -6.72
N ALA A 25 2.11 1.69 -6.01
CA ALA A 25 3.50 2.07 -6.21
C ALA A 25 4.49 0.94 -5.90
N LEU A 26 4.20 0.11 -4.89
CA LEU A 26 5.05 -1.03 -4.54
C LEU A 26 5.08 -2.08 -5.65
N GLY A 27 3.93 -2.41 -6.22
CA GLY A 27 3.85 -3.30 -7.38
C GLY A 27 4.60 -2.74 -8.60
N LEU A 28 4.57 -1.42 -8.81
CA LEU A 28 5.35 -0.75 -9.87
C LEU A 28 6.86 -0.88 -9.62
N VAL A 29 7.32 -0.77 -8.38
CA VAL A 29 8.73 -1.01 -7.99
C VAL A 29 9.18 -2.41 -8.37
N LEU A 30 8.36 -3.42 -8.03
CA LEU A 30 8.66 -4.82 -8.35
C LEU A 30 8.69 -5.06 -9.86
N LEU A 31 7.81 -4.40 -10.60
CA LEU A 31 7.76 -4.48 -12.05
C LEU A 31 9.00 -3.86 -12.71
N LEU A 32 9.46 -2.71 -12.24
CA LEU A 32 10.71 -2.08 -12.70
C LEU A 32 11.92 -2.94 -12.38
N ASN A 33 11.95 -3.59 -11.21
CA ASN A 33 13.00 -4.52 -10.88
C ASN A 33 13.01 -5.72 -11.83
N HIS A 34 11.83 -6.30 -12.11
CA HIS A 34 11.73 -7.47 -12.99
C HIS A 34 12.07 -7.17 -14.47
N TRP A 35 11.64 -6.03 -15.00
CA TRP A 35 11.81 -5.74 -16.45
C TRP A 35 13.12 -5.03 -16.78
N PHE A 36 13.64 -4.23 -15.86
CA PHE A 36 14.79 -3.36 -16.11
C PHE A 36 15.97 -3.63 -15.16
N ASP A 37 15.88 -4.65 -14.30
CA ASP A 37 16.86 -4.96 -13.25
C ASP A 37 17.21 -3.77 -12.33
N ILE A 38 16.27 -2.82 -12.19
CA ILE A 38 16.45 -1.66 -11.30
C ILE A 38 16.24 -2.13 -9.86
N PRO A 39 17.24 -2.03 -8.98
CA PRO A 39 17.08 -2.47 -7.60
C PRO A 39 15.96 -1.70 -6.89
N SER A 40 15.11 -2.43 -6.17
CA SER A 40 13.96 -1.85 -5.45
C SER A 40 14.37 -0.73 -4.48
N SER A 41 15.59 -0.81 -3.93
CA SER A 41 16.15 0.23 -3.06
C SER A 41 16.33 1.59 -3.74
N LEU A 42 16.49 1.61 -5.07
CA LEU A 42 16.54 2.84 -5.87
C LEU A 42 15.17 3.21 -6.45
N ALA A 43 14.42 2.23 -6.92
CA ALA A 43 13.11 2.46 -7.53
C ALA A 43 12.09 3.03 -6.52
N THR A 44 12.04 2.48 -5.30
CA THR A 44 11.07 2.91 -4.28
C THR A 44 11.16 4.40 -3.96
N PRO A 45 12.30 4.97 -3.54
CA PRO A 45 12.35 6.39 -3.21
C PRO A 45 12.09 7.29 -4.41
N ILE A 46 12.46 6.87 -5.62
CA ILE A 46 12.21 7.66 -6.84
C ILE A 46 10.69 7.71 -7.11
N ILE A 47 10.01 6.57 -7.10
CA ILE A 47 8.57 6.50 -7.31
C ILE A 47 7.82 7.27 -6.22
N ASP A 48 8.19 7.08 -4.97
CA ASP A 48 7.58 7.78 -3.84
C ASP A 48 7.73 9.30 -3.98
N ILE A 49 8.92 9.79 -4.31
CA ILE A 49 9.16 11.21 -4.55
C ILE A 49 8.26 11.73 -5.68
N VAL A 50 8.15 11.01 -6.79
CA VAL A 50 7.28 11.41 -7.91
C VAL A 50 5.82 11.47 -7.45
N CYS A 51 5.33 10.46 -6.75
CA CYS A 51 3.97 10.41 -6.23
C CYS A 51 3.70 11.56 -5.24
N TYR A 52 4.63 11.82 -4.32
CA TYR A 52 4.50 12.92 -3.36
C TYR A 52 4.56 14.30 -4.02
N VAL A 53 5.38 14.49 -5.05
CA VAL A 53 5.45 15.76 -5.80
C VAL A 53 4.13 16.02 -6.54
N LEU A 54 3.54 14.99 -7.17
CA LEU A 54 2.24 15.09 -7.82
C LEU A 54 1.14 15.40 -6.81
N ALA A 55 1.10 14.66 -5.70
CA ALA A 55 0.14 14.86 -4.63
C ALA A 55 0.28 16.24 -3.96
N PHE A 56 1.50 16.71 -3.74
CA PHE A 56 1.77 18.04 -3.18
C PHE A 56 1.16 19.16 -4.02
N ARG A 57 1.29 19.07 -5.35
CA ARG A 57 0.70 20.07 -6.26
C ARG A 57 -0.83 20.14 -6.18
N ALA A 58 -1.48 19.00 -5.89
CA ALA A 58 -2.94 18.91 -5.83
C ALA A 58 -3.52 19.12 -4.42
N LEU A 59 -2.82 18.67 -3.39
CA LEU A 59 -3.30 18.58 -2.01
C LEU A 59 -2.64 19.61 -1.06
N GLY A 60 -1.51 20.17 -1.48
CA GLY A 60 -0.83 21.26 -0.78
C GLY A 60 0.07 20.82 0.38
N ARG A 61 0.58 21.82 1.12
CA ARG A 61 1.64 21.64 2.11
C ARG A 61 1.22 20.79 3.32
N LYS A 62 0.01 21.00 3.83
CA LYS A 62 -0.50 20.26 5.00
C LYS A 62 -0.53 18.75 4.77
N PHE A 63 -0.91 18.33 3.53
CA PHE A 63 -0.85 16.93 3.14
C PHE A 63 0.58 16.36 3.28
N LEU A 64 1.58 17.08 2.78
CA LEU A 64 2.97 16.63 2.83
C LEU A 64 3.48 16.50 4.27
N GLU A 65 3.14 17.45 5.14
CA GLU A 65 3.53 17.43 6.57
C GLU A 65 2.94 16.22 7.29
N VAL A 66 1.63 15.95 7.11
CA VAL A 66 0.97 14.79 7.72
C VAL A 66 1.53 13.48 7.14
N SER A 67 1.75 13.43 5.83
CA SER A 67 2.31 12.25 5.16
C SER A 67 3.74 11.95 5.64
N ALA A 68 4.58 12.95 5.79
CA ALA A 68 5.93 12.77 6.32
C ALA A 68 5.91 12.17 7.73
N ILE A 69 5.03 12.67 8.61
CA ILE A 69 4.86 12.12 9.96
C ILE A 69 4.35 10.68 9.89
N SER A 70 3.40 10.39 9.01
CA SER A 70 2.82 9.05 8.85
C SER A 70 3.86 8.06 8.33
N THR A 71 4.61 8.40 7.29
CA THR A 71 5.66 7.55 6.71
C THR A 71 6.78 7.27 7.71
N LEU A 72 7.24 8.29 8.44
CA LEU A 72 8.24 8.10 9.50
C LEU A 72 7.72 7.21 10.63
N SER A 73 6.45 7.41 11.03
CA SER A 73 5.81 6.59 12.05
C SER A 73 5.64 5.14 11.59
N MET A 74 5.30 4.93 10.31
CA MET A 74 5.19 3.61 9.70
C MET A 74 6.53 2.88 9.78
N ALA A 75 7.62 3.52 9.35
CA ALA A 75 8.97 2.98 9.42
C ALA A 75 9.39 2.66 10.86
N MET A 76 9.03 3.51 11.82
CA MET A 76 9.29 3.27 13.24
C MET A 76 8.53 2.03 13.75
N PHE A 77 7.26 1.89 13.41
CA PHE A 77 6.48 0.73 13.83
C PHE A 77 6.97 -0.56 13.16
N PHE A 78 7.35 -0.54 11.88
CA PHE A 78 7.99 -1.70 11.26
C PHE A 78 9.23 -2.13 12.01
N ARG A 79 10.10 -1.18 12.38
CA ARG A 79 11.31 -1.45 13.16
C ARG A 79 10.98 -2.07 14.52
N ILE A 80 9.87 -1.69 15.16
CA ILE A 80 9.42 -2.28 16.42
C ILE A 80 8.95 -3.71 16.19
N TRP A 81 8.11 -3.95 15.17
CA TRP A 81 7.58 -5.28 14.88
C TRP A 81 8.70 -6.28 14.50
N GLU A 82 9.70 -5.85 13.75
CA GLU A 82 10.86 -6.68 13.37
C GLU A 82 11.65 -7.21 14.58
N HIS A 83 11.55 -6.60 15.76
CA HIS A 83 12.20 -7.08 16.99
C HIS A 83 11.44 -8.22 17.66
N PHE A 84 10.21 -8.47 17.28
CA PHE A 84 9.37 -9.53 17.85
C PHE A 84 9.07 -10.59 16.78
N PRO A 85 8.99 -11.87 17.17
CA PRO A 85 8.47 -12.85 16.24
C PRO A 85 7.03 -12.50 15.86
N PRO A 86 6.58 -12.89 14.65
CA PRO A 86 5.21 -12.67 14.24
C PRO A 86 4.20 -13.16 15.27
N VAL A 87 3.26 -12.30 15.64
CA VAL A 87 2.25 -12.60 16.67
C VAL A 87 1.13 -13.48 16.10
N LEU A 88 0.83 -13.33 14.80
CA LEU A 88 -0.17 -14.14 14.15
C LEU A 88 0.47 -15.40 13.56
N PRO A 89 -0.24 -16.56 13.63
CA PRO A 89 0.25 -17.77 12.98
C PRO A 89 0.37 -17.57 11.47
N SER A 90 1.32 -18.25 10.84
CA SER A 90 1.47 -18.22 9.40
C SER A 90 0.15 -18.58 8.70
N LEU A 91 -0.30 -17.69 7.81
CA LEU A 91 -1.51 -17.86 7.00
C LEU A 91 -1.18 -18.31 5.57
N GLU A 92 0.02 -18.80 5.33
CA GLU A 92 0.49 -19.25 4.01
C GLU A 92 -0.43 -20.32 3.41
N ASP A 93 -0.93 -21.24 4.28
CA ASP A 93 -1.88 -22.28 3.88
C ASP A 93 -3.32 -21.78 3.68
N LYS A 94 -3.62 -20.55 4.13
CA LYS A 94 -4.97 -19.96 4.07
C LYS A 94 -4.96 -18.58 3.42
N PRO A 95 -4.60 -18.50 2.14
CA PRO A 95 -4.38 -17.22 1.46
C PRO A 95 -5.63 -16.33 1.40
N LEU A 96 -6.83 -16.90 1.39
CA LEU A 96 -8.08 -16.13 1.46
C LEU A 96 -8.23 -15.42 2.82
N LEU A 97 -7.92 -16.11 3.90
CA LEU A 97 -7.98 -15.52 5.24
C LEU A 97 -6.92 -14.44 5.41
N ALA A 98 -5.72 -14.67 4.86
CA ALA A 98 -4.66 -13.68 4.82
C ALA A 98 -5.08 -12.42 4.03
N ALA A 99 -5.69 -12.61 2.85
CA ALA A 99 -6.19 -11.50 2.03
C ALA A 99 -7.26 -10.67 2.76
N LEU A 100 -8.20 -11.32 3.46
CA LEU A 100 -9.27 -10.64 4.21
C LEU A 100 -8.73 -9.87 5.42
N LEU A 101 -7.86 -10.49 6.21
CA LEU A 101 -7.25 -9.85 7.37
C LEU A 101 -6.31 -8.71 6.94
N GLY A 102 -5.49 -8.93 5.92
CA GLY A 102 -4.64 -7.89 5.34
C GLY A 102 -5.45 -6.69 4.87
N ALA A 103 -6.52 -6.94 4.10
CA ALA A 103 -7.41 -5.88 3.64
C ALA A 103 -8.03 -5.07 4.79
N LEU A 104 -8.40 -5.74 5.88
CA LEU A 104 -8.97 -5.07 7.06
C LEU A 104 -7.94 -4.17 7.74
N PHE A 105 -6.74 -4.69 8.02
CA PHE A 105 -5.69 -3.91 8.68
C PHE A 105 -5.22 -2.73 7.81
N ILE A 106 -5.01 -2.96 6.52
CA ILE A 106 -4.58 -1.93 5.58
C ILE A 106 -5.70 -0.91 5.39
N GLY A 107 -6.91 -1.35 5.05
CA GLY A 107 -8.04 -0.45 4.81
C GLY A 107 -8.36 0.44 6.01
N VAL A 108 -8.40 -0.12 7.23
CA VAL A 108 -8.61 0.66 8.44
C VAL A 108 -7.41 1.55 8.76
N GLY A 109 -6.20 1.02 8.70
CA GLY A 109 -4.98 1.73 9.02
C GLY A 109 -4.74 2.93 8.10
N VAL A 110 -4.73 2.68 6.79
CA VAL A 110 -4.60 3.74 5.78
C VAL A 110 -5.78 4.70 5.81
N GLY A 111 -7.01 4.18 5.97
CA GLY A 111 -8.22 5.01 6.07
C GLY A 111 -8.15 6.05 7.19
N ILE A 112 -7.63 5.68 8.36
CA ILE A 112 -7.40 6.63 9.45
C ILE A 112 -6.40 7.72 9.05
N VAL A 113 -5.31 7.37 8.36
CA VAL A 113 -4.28 8.33 7.93
C VAL A 113 -4.84 9.27 6.87
N VAL A 114 -5.50 8.72 5.85
CA VAL A 114 -6.11 9.48 4.75
C VAL A 114 -7.20 10.43 5.25
N LYS A 115 -8.04 9.98 6.19
CA LYS A 115 -9.06 10.84 6.84
C LYS A 115 -8.44 12.04 7.59
N ASN A 116 -7.20 11.90 8.06
CA ASN A 116 -6.45 12.99 8.68
C ASN A 116 -5.65 13.83 7.67
N GLY A 117 -5.82 13.59 6.37
CA GLY A 117 -5.24 14.38 5.29
C GLY A 117 -3.80 14.04 4.96
N GLY A 118 -3.35 12.81 5.21
CA GLY A 118 -2.04 12.31 4.85
C GLY A 118 -2.08 11.00 4.08
N SER A 119 -0.92 10.41 3.83
CA SER A 119 -0.73 9.09 3.23
C SER A 119 0.32 8.29 4.01
N CYS A 120 0.28 6.97 3.89
CA CYS A 120 1.29 6.07 4.48
C CYS A 120 2.46 5.80 3.54
N GLY A 121 2.26 5.96 2.22
CA GLY A 121 3.24 5.68 1.17
C GLY A 121 2.94 6.43 -0.12
N GLY A 122 3.77 6.20 -1.15
CA GLY A 122 3.62 6.84 -2.46
C GLY A 122 2.37 6.37 -3.22
N ASP A 123 1.94 5.13 -3.03
CA ASP A 123 0.72 4.56 -3.59
C ASP A 123 -0.54 5.29 -3.10
N ASP A 124 -0.63 5.52 -1.80
CA ASP A 124 -1.72 6.33 -1.22
C ASP A 124 -1.69 7.76 -1.77
N ALA A 125 -0.49 8.36 -1.86
CA ALA A 125 -0.32 9.70 -2.40
C ALA A 125 -0.78 9.78 -3.87
N LEU A 126 -0.48 8.75 -4.68
CA LEU A 126 -0.93 8.64 -6.06
C LEU A 126 -2.45 8.50 -6.16
N ALA A 127 -3.05 7.63 -5.36
CA ALA A 127 -4.50 7.45 -5.34
C ALA A 127 -5.23 8.74 -4.92
N LEU A 128 -4.72 9.44 -3.90
CA LEU A 128 -5.25 10.73 -3.47
C LEU A 128 -5.10 11.83 -4.52
N PHE A 129 -3.99 11.83 -5.26
CA PHE A 129 -3.79 12.72 -6.41
C PHE A 129 -4.83 12.43 -7.50
N ILE A 130 -5.00 11.17 -7.88
CA ILE A 130 -6.00 10.75 -8.87
C ILE A 130 -7.41 11.17 -8.42
N HIS A 131 -7.77 10.86 -7.17
CA HIS A 131 -9.05 11.28 -6.58
C HIS A 131 -9.28 12.79 -6.70
N LYS A 132 -8.27 13.59 -6.36
CA LYS A 132 -8.37 15.06 -6.37
C LYS A 132 -8.51 15.63 -7.78
N VAL A 133 -7.78 15.09 -8.75
CA VAL A 133 -7.75 15.61 -10.13
C VAL A 133 -8.94 15.11 -10.95
N SER A 134 -9.32 13.84 -10.79
CA SER A 134 -10.41 13.24 -11.57
C SER A 134 -11.80 13.50 -10.99
N GLY A 135 -11.90 13.84 -9.70
CA GLY A 135 -13.16 13.91 -8.97
C GLY A 135 -13.83 12.55 -8.71
N TRP A 136 -13.12 11.46 -8.98
CA TRP A 136 -13.63 10.10 -8.71
C TRP A 136 -13.68 9.83 -7.20
N ARG A 137 -14.49 8.84 -6.81
CA ARG A 137 -14.46 8.34 -5.43
C ARG A 137 -13.08 7.79 -5.09
N LEU A 138 -12.68 7.92 -3.84
CA LEU A 138 -11.38 7.50 -3.37
C LEU A 138 -11.13 6.01 -3.63
N SER A 139 -12.12 5.15 -3.32
CA SER A 139 -12.06 3.72 -3.59
C SER A 139 -11.79 3.39 -5.07
N ARG A 140 -12.37 4.16 -6.00
CA ARG A 140 -12.11 3.98 -7.44
C ARG A 140 -10.69 4.38 -7.83
N ALA A 141 -10.17 5.46 -7.24
CA ALA A 141 -8.81 5.89 -7.51
C ALA A 141 -7.79 4.84 -7.08
N TYR A 142 -7.96 4.27 -5.89
CA TYR A 142 -7.14 3.14 -5.41
C TYR A 142 -7.29 1.92 -6.33
N LEU A 143 -8.51 1.48 -6.60
CA LEU A 143 -8.76 0.31 -7.45
C LEU A 143 -8.10 0.44 -8.83
N ILE A 144 -8.19 1.60 -9.47
CA ILE A 144 -7.63 1.79 -10.81
C ILE A 144 -6.10 1.76 -10.79
N SER A 145 -5.46 2.45 -9.82
CA SER A 145 -4.01 2.41 -9.69
C SER A 145 -3.52 0.99 -9.44
N ASP A 146 -4.12 0.30 -8.48
CA ASP A 146 -3.73 -1.05 -8.08
C ASP A 146 -4.00 -2.08 -9.17
N LEU A 147 -5.19 -2.05 -9.78
CA LEU A 147 -5.54 -2.96 -10.88
C LEU A 147 -4.64 -2.81 -12.09
N THR A 148 -4.25 -1.57 -12.42
CA THR A 148 -3.33 -1.31 -13.52
C THR A 148 -1.99 -2.00 -13.27
N VAL A 149 -1.45 -1.84 -12.07
CA VAL A 149 -0.17 -2.44 -11.70
C VAL A 149 -0.28 -3.96 -11.56
N LEU A 150 -1.34 -4.48 -10.94
CA LEU A 150 -1.58 -5.93 -10.85
C LEU A 150 -1.73 -6.59 -12.22
N ALA A 151 -2.40 -5.92 -13.17
CA ALA A 151 -2.52 -6.41 -14.53
C ALA A 151 -1.16 -6.51 -15.24
N LEU A 152 -0.29 -5.51 -15.05
CA LEU A 152 1.08 -5.55 -15.56
C LEU A 152 1.92 -6.63 -14.85
N SER A 153 1.67 -6.86 -13.57
CA SER A 153 2.36 -7.87 -12.76
C SER A 153 2.02 -9.32 -13.14
N LEU A 154 0.95 -9.55 -13.94
CA LEU A 154 0.64 -10.85 -14.52
C LEU A 154 1.77 -11.41 -15.41
N THR A 155 2.69 -10.57 -15.85
CA THR A 155 3.83 -10.99 -16.67
C THR A 155 4.87 -11.80 -15.90
N TYR A 156 4.92 -11.68 -14.56
CA TYR A 156 5.95 -12.33 -13.74
C TYR A 156 5.42 -12.95 -12.43
N ILE A 157 4.21 -12.58 -11.98
CA ILE A 157 3.60 -13.14 -10.77
C ILE A 157 2.56 -14.20 -11.14
N PRO A 158 2.56 -15.38 -10.47
CA PRO A 158 1.56 -16.42 -10.70
C PRO A 158 0.13 -15.90 -10.48
N PHE A 159 -0.78 -16.23 -11.40
CA PHE A 159 -2.19 -15.80 -11.38
C PHE A 159 -2.88 -16.03 -10.02
N LYS A 160 -2.55 -17.14 -9.35
CA LYS A 160 -3.09 -17.46 -8.03
C LYS A 160 -2.78 -16.38 -6.98
N LYS A 161 -1.56 -15.85 -6.94
CA LYS A 161 -1.17 -14.79 -6.00
C LYS A 161 -1.87 -13.47 -6.34
N ILE A 162 -1.92 -13.12 -7.62
CA ILE A 162 -2.63 -11.92 -8.09
C ILE A 162 -4.12 -11.97 -7.75
N PHE A 163 -4.75 -13.13 -7.83
CA PHE A 163 -6.16 -13.28 -7.45
C PHE A 163 -6.40 -12.91 -5.97
N PHE A 164 -5.53 -13.34 -5.05
CA PHE A 164 -5.66 -12.97 -3.65
C PHE A 164 -5.30 -11.50 -3.40
N SER A 165 -4.29 -10.96 -4.09
CA SER A 165 -3.97 -9.52 -4.07
C SER A 165 -5.15 -8.68 -4.54
N LEU A 166 -5.86 -9.12 -5.58
CA LEU A 166 -7.06 -8.46 -6.08
C LEU A 166 -8.17 -8.40 -5.02
N ILE A 167 -8.38 -9.48 -4.27
CA ILE A 167 -9.34 -9.53 -3.17
C ILE A 167 -8.94 -8.51 -2.10
N THR A 168 -7.67 -8.50 -1.68
CA THR A 168 -7.15 -7.57 -0.68
C THR A 168 -7.38 -6.13 -1.12
N VAL A 169 -6.92 -5.76 -2.31
CA VAL A 169 -7.01 -4.40 -2.86
C VAL A 169 -8.47 -3.96 -2.99
N THR A 170 -9.34 -4.84 -3.48
CA THR A 170 -10.77 -4.50 -3.62
C THR A 170 -11.41 -4.21 -2.27
N ILE A 171 -11.20 -5.06 -1.28
CA ILE A 171 -11.81 -4.91 0.04
C ILE A 171 -11.22 -3.71 0.78
N SER A 172 -9.89 -3.55 0.77
CA SER A 172 -9.23 -2.40 1.43
C SER A 172 -9.69 -1.07 0.83
N SER A 173 -9.80 -0.99 -0.49
CA SER A 173 -10.28 0.22 -1.18
C SER A 173 -11.71 0.61 -0.79
N TYR A 174 -12.59 -0.36 -0.54
CA TYR A 174 -13.93 -0.07 -0.04
C TYR A 174 -13.96 0.35 1.43
N ILE A 175 -13.06 -0.19 2.25
CA ILE A 175 -12.94 0.19 3.67
C ILE A 175 -12.41 1.63 3.81
N LEU A 176 -11.58 2.07 2.87
CA LEU A 176 -11.00 3.41 2.82
C LEU A 176 -12.04 4.53 2.56
N GLU A 177 -13.20 4.25 1.98
CA GLU A 177 -14.24 5.22 1.61
C GLU A 177 -15.14 5.58 2.79
#